data_111070e24d90ecd4378d3519b63d852a
#
_entry.id   111070e24d90ecd4378d3519b63d852a
#
_cell.length_a   1.000
_cell.length_b   1.000
_cell.length_c   1.000
_cell.angle_alpha   90.00
_cell.angle_beta   90.00
_cell.angle_gamma   90.00
#
_symmetry.space_group_name_H-M   'P 1'
#
loop_
_entity.id
_entity.type
_entity.pdbx_description
1 polymer ?
#
loop_
_entity_poly.entity_id
_entity_poly.type
_entity_poly.pdbx_seq_one_letter_code
_entity_poly.pdbx_strand_id
1 'polypeptide(L)'
;MSTSALPRTQTRKQVLTDLRREEILTAEIKVFGKKGFAATCVGDVADAAKIAKGTVYLYFESKEEIYATAVRLAIERLQAYSAELVQPATGVRERLAVAISVRMEFWHEQINLYRLLLTVGREPQHRRQTHELLRAGHAYFVGILKEGVEAGEIAQDVDLETVAWAILDMVRGANERRMDHLTERTPQEDAAAITGFALSQLGLG
;
A
#
# COMPACT_ATOMS: atom_id res chain seq x y z
N MET A 1 23.03 26.24 15.03
CA MET A 1 21.85 27.05 14.59
C MET A 1 21.29 26.39 13.34
N SER A 2 20.33 25.46 13.53
CA SER A 2 19.67 24.75 12.41
C SER A 2 18.46 25.55 11.97
N THR A 3 18.51 26.05 10.75
CA THR A 3 17.41 26.76 10.10
C THR A 3 16.38 25.74 9.67
N SER A 4 15.28 25.62 10.43
CA SER A 4 14.10 24.85 10.04
C SER A 4 13.51 25.46 8.78
N ALA A 5 13.59 24.74 7.66
CA ALA A 5 12.95 25.15 6.42
C ALA A 5 11.42 25.03 6.61
N LEU A 6 10.73 26.15 6.54
CA LEU A 6 9.26 26.23 6.50
C LEU A 6 8.74 25.43 5.30
N PRO A 7 7.60 24.72 5.43
CA PRO A 7 7.01 23.98 4.32
C PRO A 7 6.69 24.97 3.19
N ARG A 8 7.14 24.63 1.96
CA ARG A 8 6.87 25.42 0.74
C ARG A 8 5.36 25.55 0.59
N THR A 9 4.84 26.75 0.66
CA THR A 9 3.44 27.07 0.38
C THR A 9 3.16 26.69 -1.08
N GLN A 10 2.32 25.67 -1.30
CA GLN A 10 1.91 25.29 -2.64
C GLN A 10 1.17 26.42 -3.32
N THR A 11 1.49 26.72 -4.57
CA THR A 11 0.74 27.71 -5.33
C THR A 11 -0.64 27.18 -5.69
N ARG A 12 -1.66 28.07 -5.81
CA ARG A 12 -3.00 27.69 -6.26
C ARG A 12 -2.99 26.82 -7.52
N LYS A 13 -2.07 27.10 -8.43
CA LYS A 13 -1.89 26.32 -9.68
C LYS A 13 -1.44 24.89 -9.37
N GLN A 14 -0.50 24.69 -8.44
CA GLN A 14 -0.04 23.34 -8.05
C GLN A 14 -1.18 22.56 -7.40
N VAL A 15 -1.91 23.15 -6.47
CA VAL A 15 -3.07 22.49 -5.83
C VAL A 15 -4.10 22.03 -6.86
N LEU A 16 -4.44 22.87 -7.84
CA LEU A 16 -5.38 22.50 -8.90
C LEU A 16 -4.82 21.39 -9.83
N THR A 17 -3.52 21.39 -10.08
CA THR A 17 -2.85 20.34 -10.84
C THR A 17 -2.90 19.00 -10.09
N ASP A 18 -2.60 19.00 -8.79
CA ASP A 18 -2.60 17.81 -7.96
C ASP A 18 -4.02 17.23 -7.83
N LEU A 19 -5.03 18.06 -7.60
CA LEU A 19 -6.44 17.64 -7.60
C LEU A 19 -6.85 16.99 -8.93
N ARG A 20 -6.47 17.58 -10.05
CA ARG A 20 -6.79 17.01 -11.36
C ARG A 20 -6.09 15.66 -11.61
N ARG A 21 -4.84 15.52 -11.18
CA ARG A 21 -4.14 14.24 -11.23
C ARG A 21 -4.85 13.17 -10.39
N GLU A 22 -5.32 13.50 -9.19
CA GLU A 22 -6.07 12.58 -8.33
C GLU A 22 -7.41 12.15 -8.93
N GLU A 23 -8.13 13.06 -9.59
CA GLU A 23 -9.38 12.73 -10.31
C GLU A 23 -9.13 11.72 -11.43
N ILE A 24 -8.07 11.92 -12.23
CA ILE A 24 -7.68 11.01 -13.30
C ILE A 24 -7.30 9.63 -12.75
N LEU A 25 -6.48 9.57 -11.71
CA LEU A 25 -6.06 8.32 -11.06
C LEU A 25 -7.26 7.55 -10.49
N THR A 26 -8.19 8.25 -9.86
CA THR A 26 -9.42 7.65 -9.31
C THR A 26 -10.32 7.07 -10.41
N ALA A 27 -10.47 7.79 -11.51
CA ALA A 27 -11.23 7.34 -12.67
C ALA A 27 -10.60 6.08 -13.31
N GLU A 28 -9.27 6.10 -13.47
CA GLU A 28 -8.51 5.00 -14.04
C GLU A 28 -8.66 3.70 -13.22
N ILE A 29 -8.46 3.75 -11.91
CA ILE A 29 -8.60 2.59 -11.02
C ILE A 29 -9.98 1.95 -11.18
N LYS A 30 -11.04 2.76 -11.32
CA LYS A 30 -12.41 2.27 -11.55
C LYS A 30 -12.56 1.60 -12.92
N VAL A 31 -11.96 2.19 -13.96
CA VAL A 31 -12.03 1.65 -15.33
C VAL A 31 -11.26 0.34 -15.43
N PHE A 32 -10.06 0.29 -14.88
CA PHE A 32 -9.25 -0.93 -14.85
C PHE A 32 -9.92 -2.06 -14.06
N GLY A 33 -10.55 -1.74 -12.95
CA GLY A 33 -11.31 -2.72 -12.15
C GLY A 33 -12.48 -3.34 -12.91
N LYS A 34 -13.05 -2.62 -13.89
CA LYS A 34 -14.21 -3.09 -14.69
C LYS A 34 -13.82 -3.78 -16.01
N LYS A 35 -12.90 -3.19 -16.76
CA LYS A 35 -12.52 -3.63 -18.12
C LYS A 35 -11.22 -4.44 -18.17
N GLY A 36 -10.41 -4.39 -17.11
CA GLY A 36 -9.04 -4.86 -17.08
C GLY A 36 -8.06 -3.86 -17.73
N PHE A 37 -6.79 -3.95 -17.37
CA PHE A 37 -5.73 -3.02 -17.83
C PHE A 37 -5.52 -3.07 -19.35
N ALA A 38 -5.41 -4.30 -19.90
CA ALA A 38 -5.09 -4.49 -21.33
C ALA A 38 -6.18 -3.91 -22.25
N ALA A 39 -7.46 -4.08 -21.86
CA ALA A 39 -8.59 -3.61 -22.65
C ALA A 39 -8.93 -2.11 -22.48
N THR A 40 -8.27 -1.42 -21.53
CA THR A 40 -8.52 -0.01 -21.26
C THR A 40 -7.60 0.89 -22.10
N CYS A 41 -8.16 1.96 -22.64
CA CYS A 41 -7.41 3.04 -23.30
C CYS A 41 -7.55 4.38 -22.53
N VAL A 42 -6.68 5.34 -22.83
CA VAL A 42 -6.73 6.68 -22.19
C VAL A 42 -8.07 7.39 -22.45
N GLY A 43 -8.77 7.07 -23.54
CA GLY A 43 -10.12 7.58 -23.81
C GLY A 43 -11.14 7.12 -22.75
N ASP A 44 -11.10 5.85 -22.36
CA ASP A 44 -11.99 5.32 -21.33
C ASP A 44 -11.78 6.02 -19.97
N VAL A 45 -10.52 6.36 -19.66
CA VAL A 45 -10.17 7.11 -18.44
C VAL A 45 -10.71 8.54 -18.51
N ALA A 46 -10.56 9.19 -19.65
CA ALA A 46 -11.07 10.55 -19.90
C ALA A 46 -12.60 10.61 -19.74
N ASP A 47 -13.31 9.64 -20.32
CA ASP A 47 -14.77 9.53 -20.21
C ASP A 47 -15.20 9.32 -18.75
N ALA A 48 -14.51 8.44 -18.01
CA ALA A 48 -14.80 8.19 -16.62
C ALA A 48 -14.51 9.39 -15.71
N ALA A 49 -13.47 10.15 -16.02
CA ALA A 49 -13.12 11.40 -15.33
C ALA A 49 -13.96 12.61 -15.81
N LYS A 50 -14.81 12.44 -16.84
CA LYS A 50 -15.62 13.50 -17.47
C LYS A 50 -14.78 14.70 -17.98
N ILE A 51 -13.64 14.40 -18.59
CA ILE A 51 -12.73 15.39 -19.18
C ILE A 51 -12.37 15.01 -20.64
N ALA A 52 -11.86 15.97 -21.39
CA ALA A 52 -11.36 15.69 -22.74
C ALA A 52 -10.11 14.79 -22.69
N LYS A 53 -9.98 13.86 -23.64
CA LYS A 53 -8.80 12.98 -23.78
C LYS A 53 -7.48 13.76 -23.82
N GLY A 54 -7.46 14.92 -24.51
CA GLY A 54 -6.29 15.81 -24.54
C GLY A 54 -5.93 16.36 -23.15
N THR A 55 -6.91 16.50 -22.25
CA THR A 55 -6.65 16.94 -20.87
C THR A 55 -5.88 15.86 -20.10
N VAL A 56 -6.19 14.56 -20.31
CA VAL A 56 -5.43 13.49 -19.65
C VAL A 56 -3.96 13.54 -20.05
N TYR A 57 -3.67 13.74 -21.34
CA TYR A 57 -2.31 13.83 -21.86
C TYR A 57 -1.51 15.06 -21.38
N LEU A 58 -2.16 16.08 -20.80
CA LEU A 58 -1.45 17.17 -20.11
C LEU A 58 -0.82 16.74 -18.78
N TYR A 59 -1.29 15.61 -18.20
CA TYR A 59 -0.89 15.13 -16.88
C TYR A 59 -0.16 13.79 -16.91
N PHE A 60 -0.42 12.95 -17.92
CA PHE A 60 0.13 11.61 -18.04
C PHE A 60 0.37 11.27 -19.52
N GLU A 61 1.53 10.74 -19.82
CA GLU A 61 1.91 10.37 -21.19
C GLU A 61 1.23 9.08 -21.67
N SER A 62 0.92 8.15 -20.74
CA SER A 62 0.37 6.84 -21.05
C SER A 62 -0.45 6.29 -19.88
N LYS A 63 -1.22 5.20 -20.13
CA LYS A 63 -1.93 4.45 -19.08
C LYS A 63 -0.96 3.75 -18.13
N GLU A 64 0.20 3.36 -18.62
CA GLU A 64 1.28 2.76 -17.83
C GLU A 64 1.83 3.76 -16.81
N GLU A 65 1.98 5.03 -17.19
CA GLU A 65 2.39 6.09 -16.25
C GLU A 65 1.31 6.37 -15.20
N ILE A 66 0.03 6.38 -15.59
CA ILE A 66 -1.06 6.55 -14.63
C ILE A 66 -1.03 5.40 -13.61
N TYR A 67 -0.92 4.14 -14.09
CA TYR A 67 -0.78 2.96 -13.22
C TYR A 67 0.42 3.07 -12.26
N ALA A 68 1.61 3.36 -12.78
CA ALA A 68 2.82 3.50 -11.97
C ALA A 68 2.68 4.61 -10.91
N THR A 69 2.03 5.71 -11.28
CA THR A 69 1.75 6.83 -10.36
C THR A 69 0.75 6.43 -9.29
N ALA A 70 -0.34 5.71 -9.64
CA ALA A 70 -1.32 5.22 -8.69
C ALA A 70 -0.68 4.29 -7.64
N VAL A 71 0.16 3.36 -8.09
CA VAL A 71 0.90 2.44 -7.20
C VAL A 71 1.84 3.19 -6.27
N ARG A 72 2.63 4.13 -6.80
CA ARG A 72 3.58 4.94 -6.02
C ARG A 72 2.85 5.74 -4.93
N LEU A 73 1.77 6.43 -5.28
CA LEU A 73 0.97 7.20 -4.33
C LEU A 73 0.32 6.33 -3.26
N ALA A 74 -0.11 5.10 -3.60
CA ALA A 74 -0.63 4.16 -2.62
C ALA A 74 0.45 3.74 -1.62
N ILE A 75 1.67 3.49 -2.08
CA ILE A 75 2.81 3.17 -1.20
C ILE A 75 3.09 4.35 -0.26
N GLU A 76 3.18 5.57 -0.80
CA GLU A 76 3.43 6.79 -0.02
C GLU A 76 2.34 7.02 1.04
N ARG A 77 1.06 6.85 0.67
CA ARG A 77 -0.08 6.99 1.59
C ARG A 77 -0.05 5.91 2.68
N LEU A 78 0.19 4.66 2.31
CA LEU A 78 0.29 3.56 3.28
C LEU A 78 1.45 3.79 4.27
N GLN A 79 2.59 4.28 3.79
CA GLN A 79 3.73 4.60 4.65
C GLN A 79 3.42 5.75 5.61
N ALA A 80 2.83 6.84 5.12
CA ALA A 80 2.44 7.98 5.94
C ALA A 80 1.42 7.58 7.01
N TYR A 81 0.37 6.85 6.62
CA TYR A 81 -0.68 6.36 7.52
C TYR A 81 -0.12 5.37 8.57
N SER A 82 0.78 4.47 8.13
CA SER A 82 1.47 3.55 9.06
C SER A 82 2.35 4.30 10.06
N ALA A 83 3.09 5.31 9.62
CA ALA A 83 3.94 6.10 10.51
C ALA A 83 3.12 6.85 11.57
N GLU A 84 2.01 7.47 11.17
CA GLU A 84 1.11 8.20 12.08
C GLU A 84 0.52 7.30 13.17
N LEU A 85 0.03 6.12 12.81
CA LEU A 85 -0.67 5.23 13.73
C LEU A 85 0.26 4.34 14.56
N VAL A 86 1.44 3.97 14.03
CA VAL A 86 2.40 3.10 14.74
C VAL A 86 3.31 3.89 15.69
N GLN A 87 3.58 5.18 15.41
CA GLN A 87 4.47 5.99 16.26
C GLN A 87 4.04 6.07 17.75
N PRO A 88 2.74 6.19 18.09
CA PRO A 88 2.31 6.23 19.49
C PRO A 88 2.38 4.87 20.21
N ALA A 89 2.45 3.76 19.45
CA ALA A 89 2.42 2.42 20.00
C ALA A 89 3.73 2.09 20.74
N THR A 90 3.62 1.44 21.88
CA THR A 90 4.73 1.08 22.74
C THR A 90 5.02 -0.41 22.69
N GLY A 91 6.29 -0.77 22.49
CA GLY A 91 6.73 -2.16 22.40
C GLY A 91 6.37 -2.83 21.05
N VAL A 92 7.04 -3.92 20.77
CA VAL A 92 6.94 -4.62 19.49
C VAL A 92 5.55 -5.23 19.26
N ARG A 93 4.90 -5.71 20.35
CA ARG A 93 3.55 -6.31 20.29
C ARG A 93 2.52 -5.34 19.73
N GLU A 94 2.42 -4.16 20.31
CA GLU A 94 1.43 -3.15 19.90
C GLU A 94 1.76 -2.60 18.51
N ARG A 95 3.03 -2.36 18.21
CA ARG A 95 3.48 -1.85 16.92
C ARG A 95 3.20 -2.83 15.78
N LEU A 96 3.41 -4.14 15.98
CA LEU A 96 3.03 -5.15 15.00
C LEU A 96 1.51 -5.22 14.80
N ALA A 97 0.73 -5.20 15.88
CA ALA A 97 -0.73 -5.23 15.80
C ALA A 97 -1.26 -4.05 14.98
N VAL A 98 -0.82 -2.84 15.27
CA VAL A 98 -1.22 -1.63 14.51
C VAL A 98 -0.73 -1.71 13.07
N ALA A 99 0.52 -2.09 12.83
CA ALA A 99 1.09 -2.17 11.49
C ALA A 99 0.38 -3.18 10.58
N ILE A 100 -0.04 -4.32 11.13
CA ILE A 100 -0.82 -5.34 10.41
C ILE A 100 -2.23 -4.83 10.14
N SER A 101 -2.92 -4.27 11.16
CA SER A 101 -4.28 -3.73 11.01
C SER A 101 -4.35 -2.63 9.96
N VAL A 102 -3.42 -1.68 9.99
CA VAL A 102 -3.34 -0.59 9.00
C VAL A 102 -3.24 -1.14 7.57
N ARG A 103 -2.42 -2.16 7.33
CA ARG A 103 -2.28 -2.76 6.00
C ARG A 103 -3.51 -3.53 5.57
N MET A 104 -4.15 -4.24 6.50
CA MET A 104 -5.38 -4.97 6.21
C MET A 104 -6.50 -4.02 5.80
N GLU A 105 -6.71 -2.94 6.54
CA GLU A 105 -7.74 -1.94 6.28
C GLU A 105 -7.45 -1.14 5.01
N PHE A 106 -6.21 -0.66 4.85
CA PHE A 106 -5.81 0.11 3.67
C PHE A 106 -6.09 -0.64 2.36
N TRP A 107 -5.66 -1.91 2.25
CA TRP A 107 -5.88 -2.68 1.03
C TRP A 107 -7.34 -3.12 0.86
N HIS A 108 -8.09 -3.26 1.94
CA HIS A 108 -9.54 -3.47 1.88
C HIS A 108 -10.25 -2.25 1.29
N GLU A 109 -9.93 -1.06 1.74
CA GLU A 109 -10.47 0.19 1.19
C GLU A 109 -10.04 0.44 -0.25
N GLN A 110 -8.81 0.08 -0.60
CA GLN A 110 -8.22 0.23 -1.93
C GLN A 110 -8.37 -1.03 -2.80
N ILE A 111 -9.44 -1.80 -2.64
CA ILE A 111 -9.59 -3.14 -3.24
C ILE A 111 -9.45 -3.16 -4.77
N ASN A 112 -9.90 -2.13 -5.47
CA ASN A 112 -9.76 -2.03 -6.93
C ASN A 112 -8.30 -1.82 -7.35
N LEU A 113 -7.55 -1.01 -6.63
CA LEU A 113 -6.12 -0.83 -6.86
C LEU A 113 -5.35 -2.10 -6.49
N TYR A 114 -5.74 -2.77 -5.40
CA TYR A 114 -5.15 -4.04 -5.00
C TYR A 114 -5.33 -5.12 -6.06
N ARG A 115 -6.55 -5.27 -6.60
CA ARG A 115 -6.84 -6.18 -7.72
C ARG A 115 -5.97 -5.85 -8.94
N LEU A 116 -5.82 -4.57 -9.25
CA LEU A 116 -4.99 -4.12 -10.35
C LEU A 116 -3.51 -4.49 -10.14
N LEU A 117 -2.98 -4.32 -8.94
CA LEU A 117 -1.63 -4.74 -8.57
C LEU A 117 -1.41 -6.23 -8.77
N LEU A 118 -2.37 -7.07 -8.39
CA LEU A 118 -2.26 -8.52 -8.53
C LEU A 118 -2.34 -8.99 -9.99
N THR A 119 -3.11 -8.31 -10.83
CA THR A 119 -3.29 -8.68 -12.25
C THR A 119 -2.17 -8.11 -13.12
N VAL A 120 -1.97 -6.81 -13.08
CA VAL A 120 -1.01 -6.09 -13.93
C VAL A 120 0.43 -6.28 -13.44
N GLY A 121 0.63 -6.33 -12.13
CA GLY A 121 1.95 -6.48 -11.53
C GLY A 121 2.64 -7.83 -11.81
N ARG A 122 1.92 -8.81 -12.33
CA ARG A 122 2.48 -10.09 -12.82
C ARG A 122 3.10 -9.97 -14.21
N GLU A 123 2.71 -8.97 -14.99
CA GLU A 123 3.27 -8.72 -16.32
C GLU A 123 4.72 -8.23 -16.22
N PRO A 124 5.65 -8.72 -17.08
CA PRO A 124 7.08 -8.41 -16.98
C PRO A 124 7.40 -6.91 -16.89
N GLN A 125 6.68 -6.10 -17.70
CA GLN A 125 6.87 -4.64 -17.77
C GLN A 125 6.44 -3.90 -16.49
N HIS A 126 5.56 -4.49 -15.67
CA HIS A 126 5.01 -3.89 -14.44
C HIS A 126 5.54 -4.53 -13.15
N ARG A 127 6.32 -5.60 -13.26
CA ARG A 127 6.86 -6.35 -12.12
C ARG A 127 7.71 -5.49 -11.18
N ARG A 128 8.38 -4.47 -11.72
CA ARG A 128 9.21 -3.56 -10.92
C ARG A 128 8.40 -2.88 -9.81
N GLN A 129 7.25 -2.30 -10.14
CA GLN A 129 6.40 -1.58 -9.18
C GLN A 129 5.90 -2.51 -8.07
N THR A 130 5.49 -3.73 -8.45
CA THR A 130 5.06 -4.75 -7.46
C THR A 130 6.20 -5.15 -6.54
N HIS A 131 7.40 -5.34 -7.07
CA HIS A 131 8.58 -5.67 -6.26
C HIS A 131 8.98 -4.52 -5.33
N GLU A 132 8.87 -3.27 -5.76
CA GLU A 132 9.12 -2.09 -4.93
C GLU A 132 8.14 -2.04 -3.74
N LEU A 133 6.85 -2.28 -3.99
CA LEU A 133 5.83 -2.37 -2.94
C LEU A 133 6.14 -3.48 -1.93
N LEU A 134 6.45 -4.69 -2.40
CA LEU A 134 6.75 -5.83 -1.53
C LEU A 134 8.00 -5.58 -0.68
N ARG A 135 9.08 -5.04 -1.29
CA ARG A 135 10.30 -4.70 -0.56
C ARG A 135 10.07 -3.61 0.49
N ALA A 136 9.29 -2.59 0.17
CA ALA A 136 8.95 -1.54 1.12
C ALA A 136 8.16 -2.09 2.31
N GLY A 137 7.18 -2.97 2.06
CA GLY A 137 6.41 -3.64 3.11
C GLY A 137 7.27 -4.55 3.98
N HIS A 138 8.14 -5.34 3.37
CA HIS A 138 9.08 -6.21 4.06
C HIS A 138 10.04 -5.39 4.95
N ALA A 139 10.72 -4.39 4.38
CA ALA A 139 11.66 -3.54 5.11
C ALA A 139 11.00 -2.83 6.32
N TYR A 140 9.72 -2.45 6.18
CA TYR A 140 8.95 -1.84 7.25
C TYR A 140 8.76 -2.80 8.44
N PHE A 141 8.37 -4.06 8.20
CA PHE A 141 8.24 -5.06 9.26
C PHE A 141 9.58 -5.43 9.87
N VAL A 142 10.63 -5.60 9.05
CA VAL A 142 11.99 -5.81 9.55
C VAL A 142 12.43 -4.67 10.49
N GLY A 143 12.09 -3.42 10.18
CA GLY A 143 12.36 -2.28 11.04
C GLY A 143 11.73 -2.43 12.43
N ILE A 144 10.42 -2.74 12.50
CA ILE A 144 9.71 -2.94 13.77
C ILE A 144 10.33 -4.10 14.57
N LEU A 145 10.67 -5.21 13.90
CA LEU A 145 11.24 -6.38 14.55
C LEU A 145 12.66 -6.10 15.09
N LYS A 146 13.50 -5.36 14.34
CA LYS A 146 14.84 -4.96 14.78
C LYS A 146 14.79 -4.09 16.02
N GLU A 147 13.89 -3.11 16.07
CA GLU A 147 13.68 -2.30 17.27
C GLU A 147 13.26 -3.15 18.47
N GLY A 148 12.45 -4.21 18.25
CA GLY A 148 12.11 -5.18 19.31
C GLY A 148 13.29 -5.99 19.82
N VAL A 149 14.23 -6.36 18.94
CA VAL A 149 15.50 -7.01 19.34
C VAL A 149 16.38 -6.05 20.13
N GLU A 150 16.53 -4.81 19.66
CA GLU A 150 17.31 -3.77 20.34
C GLU A 150 16.76 -3.42 21.74
N ALA A 151 15.42 -3.48 21.89
CA ALA A 151 14.74 -3.30 23.18
C ALA A 151 14.79 -4.54 24.07
N GLY A 152 15.31 -5.67 23.60
CA GLY A 152 15.35 -6.94 24.34
C GLY A 152 14.00 -7.66 24.44
N GLU A 153 13.01 -7.24 23.67
CA GLU A 153 11.68 -7.88 23.61
C GLU A 153 11.69 -9.13 22.72
N ILE A 154 12.54 -9.19 21.70
CA ILE A 154 12.71 -10.33 20.79
C ILE A 154 14.10 -10.92 20.98
N ALA A 155 14.21 -12.24 20.98
CA ALA A 155 15.49 -12.94 21.06
C ALA A 155 16.36 -12.67 19.83
N GLN A 156 17.71 -12.61 20.01
CA GLN A 156 18.65 -12.25 18.93
C GLN A 156 18.80 -13.32 17.85
N ASP A 157 18.42 -14.56 18.12
CA ASP A 157 18.51 -15.69 17.22
C ASP A 157 17.29 -15.87 16.32
N VAL A 158 16.28 -15.00 16.44
CA VAL A 158 15.09 -15.04 15.57
C VAL A 158 15.45 -14.56 14.16
N ASP A 159 15.05 -15.31 13.15
CA ASP A 159 15.18 -14.92 11.73
C ASP A 159 14.12 -13.85 11.39
N LEU A 160 14.48 -12.58 11.60
CA LEU A 160 13.59 -11.43 11.38
C LEU A 160 13.15 -11.30 9.91
N GLU A 161 14.03 -11.69 8.97
CA GLU A 161 13.75 -11.62 7.53
C GLU A 161 12.61 -12.58 7.17
N THR A 162 12.71 -13.83 7.64
CA THR A 162 11.66 -14.84 7.42
C THR A 162 10.34 -14.45 8.10
N VAL A 163 10.39 -13.95 9.33
CA VAL A 163 9.17 -13.51 10.04
C VAL A 163 8.49 -12.34 9.32
N ALA A 164 9.25 -11.36 8.87
CA ALA A 164 8.72 -10.21 8.13
C ALA A 164 8.06 -10.64 6.80
N TRP A 165 8.68 -11.55 6.05
CA TRP A 165 8.06 -12.12 4.84
C TRP A 165 6.80 -12.91 5.15
N ALA A 166 6.80 -13.74 6.21
CA ALA A 166 5.63 -14.50 6.61
C ALA A 166 4.45 -13.58 6.96
N ILE A 167 4.67 -12.50 7.72
CA ILE A 167 3.64 -11.50 8.03
C ILE A 167 3.10 -10.89 6.74
N LEU A 168 3.98 -10.45 5.83
CA LEU A 168 3.57 -9.80 4.59
C LEU A 168 2.77 -10.75 3.68
N ASP A 169 3.17 -12.01 3.59
CA ASP A 169 2.48 -13.02 2.79
C ASP A 169 1.13 -13.41 3.40
N MET A 170 1.02 -13.48 4.72
CA MET A 170 -0.26 -13.70 5.40
C MET A 170 -1.23 -12.54 5.16
N VAL A 171 -0.77 -11.28 5.29
CA VAL A 171 -1.56 -10.08 4.98
C VAL A 171 -2.03 -10.11 3.52
N ARG A 172 -1.13 -10.43 2.59
CA ARG A 172 -1.47 -10.55 1.18
C ARG A 172 -2.49 -11.64 0.92
N GLY A 173 -2.26 -12.85 1.40
CA GLY A 173 -3.16 -13.98 1.21
C GLY A 173 -4.55 -13.76 1.85
N ALA A 174 -4.64 -13.08 2.98
CA ALA A 174 -5.91 -12.72 3.61
C ALA A 174 -6.71 -11.73 2.74
N ASN A 175 -6.06 -10.70 2.18
CA ASN A 175 -6.71 -9.75 1.26
C ASN A 175 -7.12 -10.42 -0.05
N GLU A 176 -6.30 -11.33 -0.62
CA GLU A 176 -6.65 -12.09 -1.83
C GLU A 176 -7.88 -12.97 -1.58
N ARG A 177 -7.92 -13.75 -0.48
CA ARG A 177 -9.07 -14.58 -0.13
C ARG A 177 -10.36 -13.76 0.02
N ARG A 178 -10.28 -12.57 0.61
CA ARG A 178 -11.44 -11.69 0.79
C ARG A 178 -11.90 -11.12 -0.55
N MET A 179 -10.97 -10.70 -1.41
CA MET A 179 -11.26 -10.20 -2.75
C MET A 179 -11.95 -11.27 -3.62
N ASP A 180 -11.58 -12.54 -3.45
CA ASP A 180 -12.12 -13.68 -4.19
C ASP A 180 -13.32 -14.33 -3.49
N HIS A 181 -13.86 -13.70 -2.43
CA HIS A 181 -15.02 -14.19 -1.65
C HIS A 181 -14.83 -15.62 -1.09
N LEU A 182 -13.59 -15.99 -0.76
CA LEU A 182 -13.24 -17.28 -0.16
C LEU A 182 -13.36 -17.28 1.38
N THR A 183 -13.67 -16.13 1.98
CA THR A 183 -13.82 -15.95 3.42
C THR A 183 -14.80 -14.82 3.72
N GLU A 184 -15.54 -14.96 4.82
CA GLU A 184 -16.41 -13.92 5.40
C GLU A 184 -15.70 -13.11 6.51
N ARG A 185 -14.43 -13.42 6.81
CA ARG A 185 -13.67 -12.72 7.85
C ARG A 185 -13.45 -11.26 7.50
N THR A 186 -13.58 -10.40 8.50
CA THR A 186 -13.29 -8.98 8.39
C THR A 186 -11.78 -8.71 8.36
N PRO A 187 -11.33 -7.53 7.88
CA PRO A 187 -9.94 -7.12 8.00
C PRO A 187 -9.41 -7.18 9.43
N GLN A 188 -10.22 -6.80 10.41
CA GLN A 188 -9.88 -6.79 11.83
C GLN A 188 -9.66 -8.20 12.40
N GLU A 189 -10.54 -9.15 12.05
CA GLU A 189 -10.40 -10.56 12.47
C GLU A 189 -9.14 -11.21 11.89
N ASP A 190 -8.82 -10.92 10.61
CA ASP A 190 -7.61 -11.40 9.98
C ASP A 190 -6.36 -10.73 10.58
N ALA A 191 -6.41 -9.42 10.84
CA ALA A 191 -5.31 -8.70 11.49
C ALA A 191 -5.00 -9.28 12.89
N ALA A 192 -6.03 -9.55 13.69
CA ALA A 192 -5.86 -10.15 15.01
C ALA A 192 -5.24 -11.57 14.93
N ALA A 193 -5.70 -12.40 13.98
CA ALA A 193 -5.16 -13.74 13.79
C ALA A 193 -3.70 -13.73 13.34
N ILE A 194 -3.35 -12.87 12.36
CA ILE A 194 -1.98 -12.72 11.85
C ILE A 194 -1.06 -12.19 12.95
N THR A 195 -1.53 -11.21 13.73
CA THR A 195 -0.77 -10.68 14.88
C THR A 195 -0.50 -11.77 15.92
N GLY A 196 -1.52 -12.52 16.31
CA GLY A 196 -1.36 -13.62 17.26
C GLY A 196 -0.36 -14.68 16.79
N PHE A 197 -0.43 -15.05 15.49
CA PHE A 197 0.55 -15.94 14.89
C PHE A 197 1.97 -15.37 14.94
N ALA A 198 2.16 -14.12 14.49
CA ALA A 198 3.47 -13.47 14.49
C ALA A 198 4.07 -13.40 15.90
N LEU A 199 3.27 -12.99 16.89
CA LEU A 199 3.73 -12.91 18.29
C LEU A 199 4.12 -14.27 18.85
N SER A 200 3.39 -15.35 18.50
CA SER A 200 3.75 -16.71 18.95
C SER A 200 5.11 -17.16 18.41
N GLN A 201 5.44 -16.79 17.14
CA GLN A 201 6.75 -17.10 16.55
C GLN A 201 7.90 -16.29 17.17
N LEU A 202 7.59 -15.14 17.74
CA LEU A 202 8.54 -14.26 18.43
C LEU A 202 8.71 -14.57 19.93
N GLY A 203 8.01 -15.58 20.46
CA GLY A 203 8.00 -15.89 21.90
C GLY A 203 7.25 -14.86 22.74
N LEU A 204 6.38 -14.06 22.10
CA LEU A 204 5.59 -12.99 22.72
C LEU A 204 4.10 -13.36 22.88
N GLY A 205 3.76 -14.63 22.72
CA GLY A 205 2.39 -15.15 22.77
C GLY A 205 1.75 -15.12 24.17
#